data_98e4fec649924c11c87b862043733cb9
#
_entry.id   98e4fec649924c11c87b862043733cb9
#
_cell.length_a   1.000
_cell.length_b   1.000
_cell.length_c   1.000
_cell.angle_alpha   90.00
_cell.angle_beta   90.00
_cell.angle_gamma   90.00
#
_symmetry.space_group_name_H-M   'P 1'
#
loop_
_entity.id
_entity.type
_entity.pdbx_description
1 polymer ?
#
loop_
_entity_poly.entity_id
_entity_poly.type
_entity_poly.pdbx_seq_one_letter_code
_entity_poly.pdbx_strand_id
1 'polypeptide(L)'
;MRPFIGVTCSTDEAGRPVAGVPYLQALLLAGALPVPLPLVRSTQEAAEILARLAGVVFSGSDDLDPALWGEACHPRTELMHPARMTAEMAYARAALERRAPTLGICGGMQTLNVAAGGSLHQHVPDVTAGAPAAVEHSDDTYAARHAVAVDADSRLAALLGRAVAVNSHHHQAVHRLGAGLRVVARAPDGIIEAWEAAGPPFLVGVQWHPERMADEAGSARLFEALVAAAREQPAAGAPRQAARAT
;
A
#
# COMPACT_ATOMS: atom_id res chain seq x y z
N MET A 1 10.76 -18.34 13.22
CA MET A 1 11.69 -17.85 12.14
C MET A 1 11.21 -16.47 11.69
N ARG A 2 12.14 -15.56 11.31
CA ARG A 2 11.76 -14.27 10.74
C ARG A 2 11.20 -14.48 9.32
N PRO A 3 10.01 -13.95 8.98
CA PRO A 3 9.44 -14.11 7.66
C PRO A 3 10.17 -13.25 6.62
N PHE A 4 10.27 -13.73 5.38
CA PHE A 4 10.71 -12.94 4.24
C PHE A 4 9.51 -12.15 3.71
N ILE A 5 9.65 -10.82 3.63
CA ILE A 5 8.63 -9.91 3.11
C ILE A 5 9.20 -9.15 1.92
N GLY A 6 8.52 -9.24 0.78
CA GLY A 6 8.87 -8.48 -0.42
C GLY A 6 8.62 -7.00 -0.24
N VAL A 7 9.44 -6.17 -0.88
CA VAL A 7 9.23 -4.71 -0.97
C VAL A 7 9.36 -4.31 -2.43
N THR A 8 8.33 -3.69 -3.00
CA THR A 8 8.42 -3.18 -4.37
C THR A 8 9.42 -2.03 -4.44
N CYS A 9 10.11 -1.94 -5.58
CA CYS A 9 11.21 -0.99 -5.76
C CYS A 9 10.80 0.18 -6.64
N SER A 10 11.33 1.36 -6.34
CA SER A 10 11.36 2.49 -7.28
C SER A 10 12.32 2.21 -8.44
N THR A 11 12.46 3.16 -9.34
CA THR A 11 13.49 3.15 -10.39
C THR A 11 14.32 4.42 -10.31
N ASP A 12 15.60 4.31 -10.66
CA ASP A 12 16.41 5.49 -10.94
C ASP A 12 16.16 5.98 -12.38
N GLU A 13 16.82 7.08 -12.77
CA GLU A 13 16.72 7.66 -14.12
C GLU A 13 17.10 6.69 -15.24
N ALA A 14 17.91 5.70 -14.96
CA ALA A 14 18.28 4.64 -15.91
C ALA A 14 17.30 3.44 -15.90
N GLY A 15 16.20 3.52 -15.14
CA GLY A 15 15.20 2.46 -15.00
C GLY A 15 15.67 1.27 -14.15
N ARG A 16 16.74 1.40 -13.37
CA ARG A 16 17.23 0.34 -12.48
C ARG A 16 16.44 0.32 -11.18
N PRO A 17 16.10 -0.86 -10.62
CA PRO A 17 15.34 -0.93 -9.38
C PRO A 17 16.13 -0.38 -8.20
N VAL A 18 15.49 0.48 -7.41
CA VAL A 18 16.04 1.09 -6.20
C VAL A 18 15.10 0.82 -5.03
N ALA A 19 15.62 0.16 -3.99
CA ALA A 19 14.85 -0.09 -2.78
C ALA A 19 14.85 1.12 -1.85
N GLY A 20 13.67 1.54 -1.39
CA GLY A 20 13.52 2.60 -0.41
C GLY A 20 13.99 2.13 0.98
N VAL A 21 15.11 2.68 1.47
CA VAL A 21 15.73 2.29 2.75
C VAL A 21 14.77 2.36 3.94
N PRO A 22 13.90 3.39 4.10
CA PRO A 22 12.97 3.45 5.22
C PRO A 22 12.03 2.23 5.34
N TYR A 23 11.52 1.70 4.21
CA TYR A 23 10.67 0.49 4.20
C TYR A 23 11.43 -0.75 4.71
N LEU A 24 12.69 -0.90 4.26
CA LEU A 24 13.54 -2.01 4.67
C LEU A 24 13.83 -1.94 6.17
N GLN A 25 14.15 -0.76 6.68
CA GLN A 25 14.41 -0.53 8.10
C GLN A 25 13.18 -0.80 8.97
N ALA A 26 11.99 -0.29 8.57
CA ALA A 26 10.75 -0.54 9.28
C ALA A 26 10.43 -2.04 9.40
N LEU A 27 10.62 -2.81 8.32
CA LEU A 27 10.45 -4.27 8.33
C LEU A 27 11.47 -4.99 9.20
N LEU A 28 12.75 -4.56 9.19
CA LEU A 28 13.79 -5.13 10.05
C LEU A 28 13.46 -4.91 11.53
N LEU A 29 13.01 -3.71 11.90
CA LEU A 29 12.58 -3.36 13.25
C LEU A 29 11.36 -4.18 13.69
N ALA A 30 10.38 -4.39 12.79
CA ALA A 30 9.22 -5.24 13.04
C ALA A 30 9.54 -6.75 13.10
N GLY A 31 10.79 -7.14 12.85
CA GLY A 31 11.24 -8.53 12.97
C GLY A 31 11.02 -9.38 11.72
N ALA A 32 10.98 -8.78 10.53
CA ALA A 32 11.01 -9.47 9.23
C ALA A 32 12.42 -9.44 8.59
N LEU A 33 12.54 -10.12 7.46
CA LEU A 33 13.67 -10.03 6.53
C LEU A 33 13.14 -9.42 5.22
N PRO A 34 13.42 -8.16 4.93
CA PRO A 34 12.94 -7.51 3.72
C PRO A 34 13.70 -7.99 2.48
N VAL A 35 12.96 -8.22 1.39
CA VAL A 35 13.51 -8.64 0.10
C VAL A 35 13.10 -7.62 -0.96
N PRO A 36 14.02 -6.80 -1.49
CA PRO A 36 13.73 -5.94 -2.64
C PRO A 36 13.27 -6.77 -3.83
N LEU A 37 12.16 -6.38 -4.45
CA LEU A 37 11.55 -7.13 -5.55
C LEU A 37 12.09 -6.66 -6.89
N PRO A 38 12.40 -7.58 -7.83
CA PRO A 38 12.81 -7.22 -9.18
C PRO A 38 11.64 -6.63 -9.99
N LEU A 39 11.95 -5.92 -11.06
CA LEU A 39 10.96 -5.46 -12.03
C LEU A 39 10.56 -6.65 -12.94
N VAL A 40 9.41 -7.25 -12.63
CA VAL A 40 8.82 -8.35 -13.42
C VAL A 40 8.00 -7.81 -14.59
N ARG A 41 7.74 -8.67 -15.58
CA ARG A 41 7.01 -8.31 -16.81
C ARG A 41 5.62 -8.93 -16.89
N SER A 42 5.29 -9.85 -15.98
CA SER A 42 4.01 -10.55 -15.97
C SER A 42 3.50 -10.87 -14.56
N THR A 43 2.19 -11.05 -14.45
CA THR A 43 1.55 -11.51 -13.21
C THR A 43 2.02 -12.92 -12.82
N GLN A 44 2.37 -13.76 -13.79
CA GLN A 44 2.90 -15.10 -13.52
C GLN A 44 4.27 -15.02 -12.81
N GLU A 45 5.22 -14.23 -13.36
CA GLU A 45 6.53 -14.01 -12.71
C GLU A 45 6.36 -13.45 -11.29
N ALA A 46 5.45 -12.47 -11.12
CA ALA A 46 5.11 -11.92 -9.82
C ALA A 46 4.59 -13.00 -8.86
N ALA A 47 3.66 -13.84 -9.31
CA ALA A 47 3.07 -14.91 -8.51
C ALA A 47 4.11 -15.95 -8.08
N GLU A 48 5.05 -16.31 -8.96
CA GLU A 48 6.13 -17.25 -8.66
C GLU A 48 7.08 -16.71 -7.59
N ILE A 49 7.38 -15.40 -7.61
CA ILE A 49 8.19 -14.73 -6.60
C ILE A 49 7.43 -14.64 -5.29
N LEU A 50 6.19 -14.12 -5.31
CA LEU A 50 5.36 -13.99 -4.10
C LEU A 50 5.05 -15.34 -3.45
N ALA A 51 5.05 -16.44 -4.21
CA ALA A 51 4.88 -17.78 -3.66
C ALA A 51 5.99 -18.17 -2.68
N ARG A 52 7.14 -17.53 -2.73
CA ARG A 52 8.31 -17.78 -1.87
C ARG A 52 8.42 -16.81 -0.71
N LEU A 53 7.51 -15.83 -0.64
CA LEU A 53 7.48 -14.78 0.38
C LEU A 53 6.27 -14.95 1.28
N ALA A 54 6.40 -14.53 2.52
CA ALA A 54 5.33 -14.60 3.51
C ALA A 54 4.38 -13.39 3.46
N GLY A 55 4.78 -12.31 2.81
CA GLY A 55 4.01 -11.10 2.64
C GLY A 55 4.70 -10.10 1.72
N VAL A 56 4.06 -8.96 1.47
CA VAL A 56 4.60 -7.92 0.59
C VAL A 56 4.22 -6.52 1.06
N VAL A 57 5.14 -5.57 0.92
CA VAL A 57 4.92 -4.12 1.04
C VAL A 57 5.00 -3.51 -0.35
N PHE A 58 3.95 -2.78 -0.72
CA PHE A 58 3.95 -1.90 -1.87
C PHE A 58 4.38 -0.51 -1.42
N SER A 59 5.52 -0.05 -1.91
CA SER A 59 6.11 1.24 -1.55
C SER A 59 5.38 2.42 -2.20
N GLY A 60 5.61 3.62 -1.71
CA GLY A 60 5.21 4.85 -2.39
C GLY A 60 5.81 4.95 -3.80
N SER A 61 5.13 5.67 -4.67
CA SER A 61 5.48 5.77 -6.09
C SER A 61 5.04 7.09 -6.68
N ASP A 62 5.60 7.42 -7.84
CA ASP A 62 5.03 8.36 -8.79
C ASP A 62 3.66 7.85 -9.29
N ASP A 63 3.00 8.61 -10.17
CA ASP A 63 1.62 8.39 -10.57
C ASP A 63 1.41 7.17 -11.46
N LEU A 64 0.26 6.54 -11.26
CA LEU A 64 -0.27 5.51 -12.16
C LEU A 64 -0.84 6.14 -13.42
N ASP A 65 -0.73 5.42 -14.56
CA ASP A 65 -1.37 5.83 -15.81
C ASP A 65 -2.91 5.76 -15.67
N PRO A 66 -3.63 6.89 -15.82
CA PRO A 66 -5.09 6.93 -15.75
C PRO A 66 -5.80 6.04 -16.79
N ALA A 67 -5.13 5.67 -17.87
CA ALA A 67 -5.65 4.68 -18.82
C ALA A 67 -5.97 3.33 -18.17
N LEU A 68 -5.36 3.00 -17.02
CA LEU A 68 -5.66 1.78 -16.25
C LEU A 68 -7.10 1.73 -15.73
N TRP A 69 -7.77 2.87 -15.57
CA TRP A 69 -9.19 2.96 -15.17
C TRP A 69 -10.04 3.73 -16.18
N GLY A 70 -9.51 3.95 -17.39
CA GLY A 70 -10.27 4.48 -18.53
C GLY A 70 -10.43 6.01 -18.57
N GLU A 71 -9.55 6.76 -17.92
CA GLU A 71 -9.56 8.22 -17.91
C GLU A 71 -8.41 8.81 -18.75
N ALA A 72 -8.58 10.05 -19.20
CA ALA A 72 -7.50 10.83 -19.80
C ALA A 72 -6.53 11.31 -18.72
N CYS A 73 -5.25 11.47 -19.10
CA CYS A 73 -4.21 11.93 -18.21
C CYS A 73 -4.41 13.41 -17.84
N HIS A 74 -4.41 13.72 -16.55
CA HIS A 74 -4.44 15.08 -16.03
C HIS A 74 -3.10 15.78 -16.26
N PRO A 75 -3.06 17.11 -16.55
CA PRO A 75 -1.81 17.85 -16.83
C PRO A 75 -0.77 17.84 -15.69
N ARG A 76 -1.19 17.52 -14.46
CA ARG A 76 -0.31 17.43 -13.28
C ARG A 76 0.18 15.99 -13.01
N THR A 77 -0.18 15.03 -13.84
CA THR A 77 0.23 13.63 -13.67
C THR A 77 1.72 13.46 -14.03
N GLU A 78 2.49 12.90 -13.12
CA GLU A 78 3.90 12.53 -13.27
C GLU A 78 4.03 11.02 -13.26
N LEU A 79 3.90 10.41 -14.45
CA LEU A 79 3.83 8.96 -14.60
C LEU A 79 5.09 8.26 -14.09
N MET A 80 4.92 7.22 -13.31
CA MET A 80 6.02 6.34 -12.94
C MET A 80 6.64 5.67 -14.19
N HIS A 81 7.89 5.28 -14.06
CA HIS A 81 8.61 4.58 -15.14
C HIS A 81 7.82 3.35 -15.63
N PRO A 82 7.64 3.13 -16.95
CA PRO A 82 6.76 2.08 -17.50
C PRO A 82 7.10 0.66 -17.02
N ALA A 83 8.40 0.35 -16.86
CA ALA A 83 8.81 -0.97 -16.34
C ALA A 83 8.39 -1.16 -14.88
N ARG A 84 8.45 -0.10 -14.06
CA ARG A 84 7.95 -0.11 -12.69
C ARG A 84 6.44 -0.29 -12.67
N MET A 85 5.70 0.49 -13.45
CA MET A 85 4.23 0.38 -13.54
C MET A 85 3.79 -1.04 -13.91
N THR A 86 4.45 -1.64 -14.90
CA THR A 86 4.19 -3.03 -15.29
C THR A 86 4.41 -3.99 -14.13
N ALA A 87 5.53 -3.86 -13.41
CA ALA A 87 5.87 -4.73 -12.28
C ALA A 87 4.94 -4.51 -11.08
N GLU A 88 4.65 -3.25 -10.71
CA GLU A 88 3.73 -2.91 -9.62
C GLU A 88 2.35 -3.51 -9.86
N MET A 89 1.77 -3.35 -11.06
CA MET A 89 0.47 -3.91 -11.41
C MET A 89 0.49 -5.45 -11.43
N ALA A 90 1.59 -6.06 -11.88
CA ALA A 90 1.76 -7.51 -11.87
C ALA A 90 1.78 -8.06 -10.44
N TYR A 91 2.59 -7.46 -9.55
CA TYR A 91 2.63 -7.83 -8.13
C TYR A 91 1.31 -7.59 -7.42
N ALA A 92 0.62 -6.47 -7.69
CA ALA A 92 -0.65 -6.15 -7.09
C ALA A 92 -1.72 -7.20 -7.42
N ARG A 93 -1.87 -7.55 -8.69
CA ARG A 93 -2.79 -8.63 -9.12
C ARG A 93 -2.45 -9.96 -8.46
N ALA A 94 -1.18 -10.36 -8.48
CA ALA A 94 -0.74 -11.60 -7.87
C ALA A 94 -0.95 -11.63 -6.34
N ALA A 95 -0.72 -10.51 -5.64
CA ALA A 95 -0.93 -10.40 -4.20
C ALA A 95 -2.41 -10.51 -3.83
N LEU A 96 -3.30 -9.84 -4.60
CA LEU A 96 -4.75 -9.89 -4.42
C LEU A 96 -5.30 -11.30 -4.67
N GLU A 97 -4.92 -11.96 -5.76
CA GLU A 97 -5.33 -13.34 -6.09
C GLU A 97 -4.91 -14.34 -5.02
N ARG A 98 -3.66 -14.24 -4.56
CA ARG A 98 -3.11 -15.11 -3.53
C ARG A 98 -3.66 -14.83 -2.13
N ARG A 99 -4.29 -13.66 -1.94
CA ARG A 99 -4.63 -13.14 -0.62
C ARG A 99 -3.39 -13.13 0.30
N ALA A 100 -2.27 -12.62 -0.22
CA ALA A 100 -1.03 -12.51 0.56
C ALA A 100 -1.16 -11.41 1.64
N PRO A 101 -0.54 -11.57 2.82
CA PRO A 101 -0.39 -10.46 3.77
C PRO A 101 0.28 -9.29 3.07
N THR A 102 -0.42 -8.15 3.03
CA THR A 102 -0.02 -7.01 2.20
C THR A 102 -0.24 -5.70 2.92
N LEU A 103 0.74 -4.79 2.84
CA LEU A 103 0.63 -3.39 3.22
C LEU A 103 0.93 -2.53 2.00
N GLY A 104 -0.04 -1.72 1.58
CA GLY A 104 0.15 -0.69 0.55
C GLY A 104 0.38 0.68 1.19
N ILE A 105 1.40 1.40 0.76
CA ILE A 105 1.79 2.71 1.30
C ILE A 105 1.77 3.74 0.18
N CYS A 106 0.99 4.81 0.33
CA CYS A 106 0.84 5.91 -0.63
C CYS A 106 0.53 5.39 -2.04
N GLY A 107 1.41 5.55 -3.02
CA GLY A 107 1.26 4.99 -4.36
C GLY A 107 1.01 3.47 -4.37
N GLY A 108 1.58 2.72 -3.41
CA GLY A 108 1.31 1.30 -3.26
C GLY A 108 -0.12 0.98 -2.82
N MET A 109 -0.73 1.81 -1.98
CA MET A 109 -2.16 1.76 -1.67
C MET A 109 -3.01 1.99 -2.92
N GLN A 110 -2.64 2.98 -3.71
CA GLN A 110 -3.31 3.36 -4.96
C GLN A 110 -3.20 2.25 -6.01
N THR A 111 -2.00 1.67 -6.18
CA THR A 111 -1.75 0.54 -7.10
C THR A 111 -2.64 -0.66 -6.79
N LEU A 112 -2.74 -1.05 -5.52
CA LEU A 112 -3.61 -2.15 -5.08
C LEU A 112 -5.09 -1.83 -5.33
N ASN A 113 -5.53 -0.59 -5.09
CA ASN A 113 -6.88 -0.16 -5.39
C ASN A 113 -7.21 -0.27 -6.88
N VAL A 114 -6.33 0.23 -7.76
CA VAL A 114 -6.51 0.17 -9.21
C VAL A 114 -6.46 -1.28 -9.71
N ALA A 115 -5.56 -2.11 -9.19
CA ALA A 115 -5.49 -3.53 -9.51
C ALA A 115 -6.77 -4.30 -9.12
N ALA A 116 -7.48 -3.83 -8.08
CA ALA A 116 -8.78 -4.34 -7.66
C ALA A 116 -9.97 -3.75 -8.48
N GLY A 117 -9.71 -2.93 -9.49
CA GLY A 117 -10.71 -2.30 -10.36
C GLY A 117 -11.23 -0.95 -9.85
N GLY A 118 -10.54 -0.31 -8.93
CA GLY A 118 -10.81 1.04 -8.44
C GLY A 118 -10.31 2.15 -9.38
N SER A 119 -10.44 3.41 -8.94
CA SER A 119 -9.91 4.59 -9.64
C SER A 119 -9.33 5.60 -8.66
N LEU A 120 -8.63 6.61 -9.18
CA LEU A 120 -8.00 7.65 -8.38
C LEU A 120 -8.55 9.04 -8.75
N HIS A 121 -8.53 9.96 -7.80
CA HIS A 121 -8.45 11.39 -8.06
C HIS A 121 -7.03 11.68 -8.53
N GLN A 122 -6.88 12.17 -9.75
CA GLN A 122 -5.56 12.41 -10.35
C GLN A 122 -4.87 13.65 -9.78
N HIS A 123 -5.64 14.58 -9.18
CA HIS A 123 -5.11 15.76 -8.51
C HIS A 123 -6.04 16.19 -7.37
N VAL A 124 -5.62 15.92 -6.13
CA VAL A 124 -6.40 16.18 -4.91
C VAL A 124 -6.82 17.66 -4.79
N PRO A 125 -5.97 18.66 -5.10
CA PRO A 125 -6.38 20.05 -5.03
C PRO A 125 -7.62 20.41 -5.85
N ASP A 126 -7.88 19.73 -6.98
CA ASP A 126 -9.07 20.00 -7.81
C ASP A 126 -10.37 19.55 -7.13
N VAL A 127 -10.31 18.55 -6.26
CA VAL A 127 -11.50 17.99 -5.60
C VAL A 127 -11.67 18.51 -4.17
N THR A 128 -10.62 19.08 -3.58
CA THR A 128 -10.70 19.69 -2.24
C THR A 128 -10.80 21.22 -2.29
N ALA A 129 -10.75 21.84 -3.47
CA ALA A 129 -10.87 23.28 -3.65
C ALA A 129 -12.18 23.78 -3.04
N GLY A 130 -12.08 24.66 -2.02
CA GLY A 130 -13.24 25.21 -1.33
C GLY A 130 -13.87 24.28 -0.27
N ALA A 131 -13.29 23.13 0.01
CA ALA A 131 -13.74 22.29 1.14
C ALA A 131 -13.54 23.03 2.46
N PRO A 132 -14.54 23.02 3.37
CA PRO A 132 -14.46 23.77 4.63
C PRO A 132 -13.32 23.36 5.56
N ALA A 133 -12.80 22.16 5.39
CA ALA A 133 -11.76 21.56 6.21
C ALA A 133 -10.59 21.02 5.36
N ALA A 134 -10.28 21.71 4.23
CA ALA A 134 -9.16 21.32 3.38
C ALA A 134 -7.85 21.23 4.18
N VAL A 135 -7.08 20.19 3.91
CA VAL A 135 -5.77 19.95 4.53
C VAL A 135 -4.68 19.90 3.45
N GLU A 136 -3.42 20.13 3.85
CA GLU A 136 -2.28 19.97 2.95
C GLU A 136 -1.94 18.49 2.81
N HIS A 137 -1.99 18.00 1.57
CA HIS A 137 -1.66 16.62 1.24
C HIS A 137 -0.30 16.46 0.55
N SER A 138 0.30 17.54 0.04
CA SER A 138 1.52 17.49 -0.77
C SER A 138 2.66 18.29 -0.13
N ASP A 139 3.20 17.78 0.97
CA ASP A 139 4.37 18.35 1.63
C ASP A 139 5.63 17.52 1.33
N ASP A 140 6.52 18.03 0.49
CA ASP A 140 7.77 17.40 0.07
C ASP A 140 8.74 17.13 1.24
N THR A 141 8.55 17.80 2.36
CA THR A 141 9.38 17.62 3.55
C THR A 141 8.89 16.49 4.45
N TYR A 142 7.67 15.98 4.25
CA TYR A 142 6.96 15.06 5.15
C TYR A 142 6.77 15.60 6.58
N ALA A 143 6.92 16.89 6.79
CA ALA A 143 6.78 17.53 8.10
C ALA A 143 5.33 17.91 8.42
N ALA A 144 4.54 18.26 7.38
CA ALA A 144 3.13 18.56 7.57
C ALA A 144 2.37 17.34 8.13
N ARG A 145 1.46 17.62 9.04
CA ARG A 145 0.61 16.60 9.69
C ARG A 145 -0.85 17.02 9.59
N HIS A 146 -1.70 16.06 9.31
CA HIS A 146 -3.15 16.25 9.46
C HIS A 146 -3.79 15.11 10.26
N ALA A 147 -4.96 15.37 10.80
CA ALA A 147 -5.73 14.36 11.50
C ALA A 147 -6.44 13.43 10.51
N VAL A 148 -6.52 12.16 10.84
CA VAL A 148 -7.30 11.16 10.11
C VAL A 148 -8.27 10.50 11.07
N ALA A 149 -9.56 10.48 10.71
CA ALA A 149 -10.59 9.75 11.43
C ALA A 149 -10.64 8.30 10.96
N VAL A 150 -10.57 7.35 11.91
CA VAL A 150 -10.53 5.90 11.64
C VAL A 150 -11.80 5.23 12.16
N ASP A 151 -12.41 4.38 11.34
CA ASP A 151 -13.62 3.62 11.66
C ASP A 151 -13.37 2.68 12.83
N ALA A 152 -14.22 2.78 13.86
CA ALA A 152 -14.04 2.09 15.15
C ALA A 152 -13.99 0.56 15.06
N ASP A 153 -14.69 -0.03 14.08
CA ASP A 153 -14.79 -1.47 13.85
C ASP A 153 -13.76 -1.99 12.83
N SER A 154 -12.77 -1.15 12.50
CA SER A 154 -11.69 -1.51 11.59
C SER A 154 -10.52 -2.17 12.31
N ARG A 155 -9.78 -3.00 11.56
CA ARG A 155 -8.46 -3.51 11.96
C ARG A 155 -7.50 -2.35 12.24
N LEU A 156 -7.58 -1.31 11.41
CA LEU A 156 -6.74 -0.13 11.54
C LEU A 156 -6.98 0.59 12.88
N ALA A 157 -8.24 0.72 13.34
CA ALA A 157 -8.56 1.31 14.64
C ALA A 157 -8.02 0.50 15.84
N ALA A 158 -7.98 -0.82 15.70
CA ALA A 158 -7.36 -1.69 16.72
C ALA A 158 -5.84 -1.46 16.84
N LEU A 159 -5.18 -1.04 15.76
CA LEU A 159 -3.75 -0.75 15.73
C LEU A 159 -3.41 0.68 16.15
N LEU A 160 -4.18 1.66 15.65
CA LEU A 160 -3.82 3.08 15.72
C LEU A 160 -4.75 3.90 16.61
N GLY A 161 -5.91 3.36 17.01
CA GLY A 161 -6.99 4.12 17.62
C GLY A 161 -7.92 4.76 16.58
N ARG A 162 -8.90 5.54 17.06
CA ARG A 162 -9.97 6.13 16.23
C ARG A 162 -9.60 7.48 15.60
N ALA A 163 -8.46 8.04 15.97
CA ALA A 163 -7.91 9.25 15.39
C ALA A 163 -6.39 9.17 15.44
N VAL A 164 -5.75 9.54 14.37
CA VAL A 164 -4.29 9.55 14.25
C VAL A 164 -3.85 10.79 13.48
N ALA A 165 -2.73 11.40 13.89
CA ALA A 165 -2.06 12.42 13.10
C ALA A 165 -1.03 11.74 12.19
N VAL A 166 -1.10 12.01 10.89
CA VAL A 166 -0.25 11.39 9.89
C VAL A 166 0.53 12.43 9.09
N ASN A 167 1.68 12.04 8.55
CA ASN A 167 2.37 12.84 7.53
C ASN A 167 1.62 12.73 6.19
N SER A 168 1.88 13.67 5.28
CA SER A 168 1.24 13.66 3.97
C SER A 168 2.21 14.10 2.88
N HIS A 169 2.30 13.30 1.81
CA HIS A 169 3.10 13.60 0.64
C HIS A 169 2.48 12.91 -0.58
N HIS A 170 1.32 13.41 -1.03
CA HIS A 170 0.64 12.87 -2.20
C HIS A 170 -0.26 13.94 -2.83
N HIS A 171 -0.36 13.96 -4.16
CA HIS A 171 -1.32 14.78 -4.88
C HIS A 171 -2.41 13.96 -5.56
N GLN A 172 -2.30 12.63 -5.57
CA GLN A 172 -3.35 11.70 -5.98
C GLN A 172 -3.95 11.00 -4.75
N ALA A 173 -5.19 10.53 -4.87
CA ALA A 173 -5.87 9.77 -3.81
C ALA A 173 -6.88 8.78 -4.41
N VAL A 174 -7.28 7.78 -3.64
CA VAL A 174 -8.35 6.87 -4.04
C VAL A 174 -9.66 7.62 -4.22
N HIS A 175 -10.29 7.46 -5.40
CA HIS A 175 -11.62 7.97 -5.73
C HIS A 175 -12.68 6.89 -5.52
N ARG A 176 -12.70 5.87 -6.38
CA ARG A 176 -13.59 4.72 -6.28
C ARG A 176 -12.80 3.50 -5.81
N LEU A 177 -13.31 2.85 -4.76
CA LEU A 177 -12.69 1.64 -4.27
C LEU A 177 -12.82 0.48 -5.25
N GLY A 178 -11.75 -0.33 -5.30
CA GLY A 178 -11.74 -1.62 -5.95
C GLY A 178 -12.57 -2.69 -5.20
N ALA A 179 -12.85 -3.78 -5.89
CA ALA A 179 -13.67 -4.86 -5.35
C ALA A 179 -13.05 -5.50 -4.10
N GLY A 180 -13.88 -5.76 -3.09
CA GLY A 180 -13.46 -6.43 -1.85
C GLY A 180 -12.73 -5.54 -0.83
N LEU A 181 -12.58 -4.24 -1.12
CA LEU A 181 -11.98 -3.26 -0.23
C LEU A 181 -13.09 -2.43 0.47
N ARG A 182 -12.83 -1.93 1.67
CA ARG A 182 -13.68 -0.95 2.35
C ARG A 182 -12.86 0.23 2.86
N VAL A 183 -13.40 1.44 2.78
CA VAL A 183 -12.81 2.62 3.40
C VAL A 183 -12.85 2.45 4.91
N VAL A 184 -11.73 2.75 5.58
CA VAL A 184 -11.64 2.71 7.04
C VAL A 184 -11.04 3.97 7.64
N ALA A 185 -10.54 4.89 6.81
CA ALA A 185 -10.05 6.18 7.32
C ALA A 185 -10.20 7.29 6.29
N ARG A 186 -10.46 8.51 6.78
CA ARG A 186 -10.59 9.73 5.97
C ARG A 186 -9.93 10.92 6.65
N ALA A 187 -9.38 11.82 5.81
CA ALA A 187 -9.02 13.17 6.20
C ALA A 187 -10.26 14.05 6.42
N PRO A 188 -10.14 15.23 7.08
CA PRO A 188 -11.26 16.14 7.33
C PRO A 188 -11.97 16.65 6.06
N ASP A 189 -11.26 16.74 4.95
CA ASP A 189 -11.77 17.13 3.63
C ASP A 189 -12.43 15.98 2.84
N GLY A 190 -12.50 14.78 3.44
CA GLY A 190 -13.15 13.61 2.88
C GLY A 190 -12.25 12.70 2.04
N ILE A 191 -11.01 13.07 1.81
CA ILE A 191 -10.04 12.23 1.09
C ILE A 191 -9.89 10.87 1.82
N ILE A 192 -9.86 9.80 1.05
CA ILE A 192 -9.66 8.44 1.58
C ILE A 192 -8.19 8.28 1.95
N GLU A 193 -7.96 8.08 3.25
CA GLU A 193 -6.62 7.91 3.83
C GLU A 193 -6.25 6.45 4.11
N ALA A 194 -7.25 5.57 4.26
CA ALA A 194 -6.99 4.15 4.34
C ALA A 194 -8.20 3.31 3.90
N TRP A 195 -7.86 2.13 3.43
CA TRP A 195 -8.81 1.05 3.19
C TRP A 195 -8.24 -0.29 3.70
N GLU A 196 -9.12 -1.25 3.95
CA GLU A 196 -8.75 -2.63 4.25
C GLU A 196 -9.66 -3.62 3.52
N ALA A 197 -9.19 -4.85 3.33
CA ALA A 197 -10.04 -5.96 2.91
C ALA A 197 -10.65 -6.67 4.12
N ALA A 198 -11.85 -7.22 3.96
CA ALA A 198 -12.52 -7.98 5.01
C ALA A 198 -11.82 -9.32 5.27
N GLY A 199 -11.72 -9.70 6.54
CA GLY A 199 -11.18 -10.99 6.98
C GLY A 199 -9.67 -11.15 6.77
N PRO A 200 -9.14 -12.36 7.08
CA PRO A 200 -7.75 -12.68 6.83
C PRO A 200 -7.48 -12.89 5.33
N PRO A 201 -6.23 -12.72 4.86
CA PRO A 201 -5.09 -12.21 5.63
C PRO A 201 -5.12 -10.70 5.84
N PHE A 202 -4.07 -10.16 6.47
CA PHE A 202 -3.85 -8.73 6.58
C PHE A 202 -3.67 -8.12 5.18
N LEU A 203 -4.60 -7.27 4.77
CA LEU A 203 -4.52 -6.50 3.53
C LEU A 203 -5.03 -5.10 3.84
N VAL A 204 -4.11 -4.15 3.96
CA VAL A 204 -4.35 -2.77 4.37
C VAL A 204 -3.61 -1.82 3.44
N GLY A 205 -4.26 -0.75 3.03
CA GLY A 205 -3.65 0.38 2.33
C GLY A 205 -3.76 1.64 3.17
N VAL A 206 -2.67 2.40 3.27
CA VAL A 206 -2.60 3.70 3.92
C VAL A 206 -2.01 4.74 2.97
N GLN A 207 -2.58 5.95 2.95
CA GLN A 207 -2.17 7.00 2.03
C GLN A 207 -0.93 7.75 2.52
N TRP A 208 -0.72 7.79 3.83
CA TRP A 208 0.47 8.39 4.45
C TRP A 208 1.68 7.46 4.41
N HIS A 209 2.83 7.96 4.93
CA HIS A 209 4.13 7.27 4.93
C HIS A 209 4.54 6.83 6.34
N PRO A 210 4.04 5.68 6.86
CA PRO A 210 4.40 5.18 8.18
C PRO A 210 5.88 4.82 8.31
N GLU A 211 6.56 4.47 7.22
CA GLU A 211 8.00 4.17 7.20
C GLU A 211 8.86 5.39 7.54
N ARG A 212 8.31 6.61 7.42
CA ARG A 212 8.97 7.87 7.78
C ARG A 212 8.55 8.39 9.15
N MET A 213 7.71 7.64 9.86
CA MET A 213 7.21 7.89 11.20
C MET A 213 7.63 6.77 12.15
N ALA A 214 8.81 6.16 11.93
CA ALA A 214 9.24 4.94 12.63
C ALA A 214 9.35 5.11 14.15
N ASP A 215 9.60 6.32 14.64
CA ASP A 215 9.66 6.63 16.06
C ASP A 215 8.27 6.76 16.72
N GLU A 216 7.20 6.75 15.93
CA GLU A 216 5.84 6.83 16.41
C GLU A 216 5.25 5.41 16.56
N ALA A 217 4.82 5.06 17.79
CA ALA A 217 4.33 3.71 18.11
C ALA A 217 3.20 3.20 17.20
N GLY A 218 2.36 4.09 16.66
CA GLY A 218 1.31 3.74 15.70
C GLY A 218 1.86 3.20 14.40
N SER A 219 2.88 3.85 13.85
CA SER A 219 3.51 3.46 12.58
C SER A 219 4.20 2.10 12.68
N ALA A 220 4.93 1.84 13.78
CA ALA A 220 5.55 0.53 14.02
C ALA A 220 4.52 -0.61 14.03
N ARG A 221 3.35 -0.39 14.65
CA ARG A 221 2.28 -1.40 14.74
C ARG A 221 1.74 -1.87 13.40
N LEU A 222 1.75 -1.03 12.36
CA LEU A 222 1.33 -1.45 11.01
C LEU A 222 2.28 -2.52 10.46
N PHE A 223 3.59 -2.30 10.58
CA PHE A 223 4.60 -3.27 10.14
C PHE A 223 4.59 -4.53 11.00
N GLU A 224 4.43 -4.40 12.31
CA GLU A 224 4.30 -5.52 13.24
C GLU A 224 3.07 -6.39 12.93
N ALA A 225 1.93 -5.77 12.60
CA ALA A 225 0.71 -6.49 12.21
C ALA A 225 0.88 -7.25 10.89
N LEU A 226 1.54 -6.63 9.89
CA LEU A 226 1.91 -7.32 8.67
C LEU A 226 2.81 -8.54 8.95
N VAL A 227 3.84 -8.36 9.79
CA VAL A 227 4.79 -9.42 10.15
C VAL A 227 4.09 -10.54 10.93
N ALA A 228 3.16 -10.20 11.83
CA ALA A 228 2.34 -11.19 12.54
C ALA A 228 1.51 -12.03 11.58
N ALA A 229 0.78 -11.40 10.66
CA ALA A 229 0.01 -12.08 9.62
C ALA A 229 0.89 -12.94 8.70
N ALA A 230 2.09 -12.45 8.37
CA ALA A 230 3.06 -13.19 7.56
C ALA A 230 3.58 -14.47 8.25
N ARG A 231 3.68 -14.48 9.59
CA ARG A 231 4.06 -15.67 10.37
C ARG A 231 2.99 -16.74 10.39
N GLU A 232 1.73 -16.37 10.21
CA GLU A 232 0.57 -17.29 10.16
C GLU A 232 0.40 -17.95 8.79
N GLN A 233 1.08 -17.44 7.75
CA GLN A 233 1.06 -18.07 6.43
C GLN A 233 1.84 -19.40 6.45
N PRO A 234 1.31 -20.47 5.84
CA PRO A 234 2.08 -21.70 5.68
C PRO A 234 3.38 -21.41 4.92
N ALA A 235 4.48 -22.00 5.38
CA ALA A 235 5.77 -21.87 4.71
C ALA A 235 5.64 -22.17 3.22
N ALA A 236 6.32 -21.40 2.37
CA ALA A 236 6.36 -21.62 0.93
C ALA A 236 6.79 -23.08 0.65
N GLY A 237 5.94 -23.87 -0.01
CA GLY A 237 6.18 -25.28 -0.30
C GLY A 237 5.49 -26.30 0.63
N ALA A 238 4.84 -25.89 1.70
CA ALA A 238 3.98 -26.80 2.46
C ALA A 238 2.68 -27.09 1.67
N PRO A 239 2.31 -28.37 1.45
CA PRO A 239 1.06 -28.68 0.77
C PRO A 239 -0.09 -28.15 1.63
N ARG A 240 -1.00 -27.39 1.02
CA ARG A 240 -2.27 -27.00 1.67
C ARG A 240 -2.95 -28.29 2.11
N GLN A 241 -3.05 -28.54 3.41
CA GLN A 241 -3.91 -29.61 3.90
C GLN A 241 -5.33 -29.27 3.41
N ALA A 242 -5.83 -30.12 2.51
CA ALA A 242 -7.21 -30.04 2.09
C ALA A 242 -8.08 -30.09 3.36
N ALA A 243 -8.95 -29.12 3.53
CA ALA A 243 -9.93 -29.11 4.59
C ALA A 243 -10.63 -30.48 4.57
N ARG A 244 -10.46 -31.29 5.61
CA ARG A 244 -11.20 -32.54 5.75
C ARG A 244 -12.66 -32.12 5.91
N ALA A 245 -13.44 -32.35 4.87
CA ALA A 245 -14.89 -32.36 4.98
C ALA A 245 -15.27 -33.44 5.95
N THR A 246 -15.79 -33.06 7.10
CA THR A 246 -16.54 -33.94 8.03
C THR A 246 -18.02 -33.76 7.77
#